data_2be2b25fa8483005d867d35bbe4e2721
#
_entry.id   2be2b25fa8483005d867d35bbe4e2721
#
_cell.length_a   1.000
_cell.length_b   1.000
_cell.length_c   1.000
_cell.angle_alpha   90.00
_cell.angle_beta   90.00
_cell.angle_gamma   90.00
#
_symmetry.space_group_name_H-M   'P 1'
#
loop_
_entity.id
_entity.type
_entity.pdbx_description
1 polymer ?
#
loop_
_entity_poly.entity_id
_entity_poly.type
_entity_poly.pdbx_seq_one_letter_code
_entity_poly.pdbx_strand_id
1 'polypeptide(L)'
;MEYFDNRIIRTTIFVFVVALILRTGYSYFFIDPEYLILEDQGGYVQLGQSIAKTGDFFQLTDGKHTGRLPGYPTFLAIIYTLFGENNMAVVVVQTIIDSLTCVVIGLIAKSVIPRSFLVVGMISALNLNMIIHSGMILTDTLFLFLFSIFILFAFYYLRHPARLKLFLAISFLAIATLVRPVSYFLIMLVLLLLIVRFILKRIQLKEIMYNI
;
A
#
# COMPACT_ATOMS: atom_id res chain seq x y z
N MET A 1 -2.05 -20.65 -20.94
CA MET A 1 -1.48 -20.82 -19.57
C MET A 1 0.00 -20.55 -19.75
N GLU A 2 0.41 -19.25 -19.56
CA GLU A 2 1.81 -18.84 -19.72
C GLU A 2 2.65 -19.54 -18.65
N TYR A 3 3.69 -20.22 -19.09
CA TYR A 3 4.74 -20.74 -18.23
C TYR A 3 5.25 -19.60 -17.35
N PHE A 4 5.02 -19.68 -16.05
CA PHE A 4 5.66 -18.79 -15.09
C PHE A 4 7.17 -18.92 -15.29
N ASP A 5 7.77 -17.91 -15.90
CA ASP A 5 9.21 -17.89 -16.18
C ASP A 5 9.95 -18.05 -14.83
N ASN A 6 10.60 -19.18 -14.65
CA ASN A 6 11.37 -19.50 -13.44
C ASN A 6 12.36 -18.39 -13.05
N ARG A 7 12.78 -17.59 -14.03
CA ARG A 7 13.64 -16.42 -13.82
C ARG A 7 12.90 -15.32 -13.07
N ILE A 8 11.63 -15.07 -13.41
CA ILE A 8 10.82 -14.03 -12.73
C ILE A 8 10.55 -14.45 -11.30
N ILE A 9 10.20 -15.71 -11.05
CA ILE A 9 9.96 -16.21 -9.70
C ILE A 9 11.22 -16.04 -8.85
N ARG A 10 12.37 -16.47 -9.36
CA ARG A 10 13.66 -16.33 -8.66
C ARG A 10 14.01 -14.88 -8.35
N THR A 11 13.85 -13.97 -9.30
CA THR A 11 14.14 -12.55 -9.09
C THR A 11 13.16 -11.90 -8.12
N THR A 12 11.88 -12.31 -8.12
CA THR A 12 10.87 -11.85 -7.16
C THR A 12 11.23 -12.27 -5.74
N ILE A 13 11.55 -13.56 -5.55
CA ILE A 13 11.99 -14.08 -4.24
C ILE A 13 13.27 -13.36 -3.79
N PHE A 14 14.22 -13.17 -4.69
CA PHE A 14 15.48 -12.48 -4.36
C PHE A 14 15.25 -11.05 -3.87
N VAL A 15 14.46 -10.23 -4.59
CA VAL A 15 14.13 -8.86 -4.18
C VAL A 15 13.40 -8.85 -2.82
N PHE A 16 12.42 -9.74 -2.65
CA PHE A 16 11.68 -9.86 -1.40
C PHE A 16 12.60 -10.20 -0.22
N VAL A 17 13.45 -11.21 -0.36
CA VAL A 17 14.35 -11.67 0.70
C VAL A 17 15.37 -10.59 1.06
N VAL A 18 15.98 -9.93 0.07
CA VAL A 18 16.91 -8.82 0.33
C VAL A 18 16.19 -7.68 1.06
N ALA A 19 15.01 -7.29 0.60
CA ALA A 19 14.21 -6.25 1.24
C ALA A 19 13.87 -6.63 2.70
N LEU A 20 13.46 -7.88 2.93
CA LEU A 20 13.09 -8.38 4.26
C LEU A 20 14.29 -8.40 5.21
N ILE A 21 15.45 -8.86 4.76
CA ILE A 21 16.69 -8.89 5.58
C ILE A 21 17.06 -7.47 6.01
N LEU A 22 17.04 -6.50 5.09
CA LEU A 22 17.40 -5.11 5.40
C LEU A 22 16.46 -4.48 6.43
N ARG A 23 15.14 -4.69 6.30
CA ARG A 23 14.12 -4.15 7.20
C ARG A 23 14.13 -4.82 8.56
N THR A 24 14.22 -6.15 8.58
CA THR A 24 14.33 -6.91 9.83
C THR A 24 15.63 -6.56 10.56
N GLY A 25 16.74 -6.46 9.84
CA GLY A 25 18.03 -6.02 10.42
C GLY A 25 17.93 -4.62 11.00
N TYR A 26 17.36 -3.66 10.25
CA TYR A 26 17.13 -2.31 10.76
C TYR A 26 16.25 -2.32 12.02
N SER A 27 15.13 -3.04 12.00
CA SER A 27 14.22 -3.12 13.14
C SER A 27 14.89 -3.75 14.37
N TYR A 28 15.70 -4.78 14.18
CA TYR A 28 16.40 -5.45 15.27
C TYR A 28 17.47 -4.57 15.94
N PHE A 29 18.24 -3.82 15.15
CA PHE A 29 19.38 -3.04 15.68
C PHE A 29 19.03 -1.61 16.10
N PHE A 30 17.97 -1.00 15.53
CA PHE A 30 17.71 0.42 15.67
C PHE A 30 16.31 0.76 16.21
N ILE A 31 15.40 -0.19 16.34
CA ILE A 31 14.07 0.09 16.90
C ILE A 31 14.06 -0.27 18.38
N ASP A 32 13.87 0.75 19.21
CA ASP A 32 13.59 0.57 20.64
C ASP A 32 12.07 0.50 20.82
N PRO A 33 11.53 -0.58 21.43
CA PRO A 33 10.10 -0.72 21.69
C PRO A 33 9.49 0.44 22.47
N GLU A 34 10.24 1.12 23.32
CA GLU A 34 9.77 2.26 24.12
C GLU A 34 9.45 3.47 23.24
N TYR A 35 10.20 3.70 22.14
CA TYR A 35 9.95 4.80 21.22
C TYR A 35 8.75 4.56 20.30
N LEU A 36 8.22 3.35 20.20
CA LEU A 36 7.07 3.04 19.34
C LEU A 36 5.73 3.59 19.86
N ILE A 37 5.71 4.17 21.06
CA ILE A 37 4.52 4.76 21.69
C ILE A 37 4.59 6.27 21.83
N LEU A 38 5.66 6.90 21.33
CA LEU A 38 5.84 8.34 21.40
C LEU A 38 5.11 9.08 20.27
N GLU A 39 4.71 10.32 20.54
CA GLU A 39 4.12 11.26 19.58
C GLU A 39 2.93 10.66 18.77
N ASP A 40 2.97 10.81 17.46
CA ASP A 40 1.92 10.33 16.55
C ASP A 40 1.72 8.82 16.59
N GLN A 41 2.79 8.04 16.80
CA GLN A 41 2.73 6.58 16.92
C GLN A 41 1.83 6.15 18.09
N GLY A 42 2.03 6.78 19.26
CA GLY A 42 1.24 6.48 20.46
C GLY A 42 -0.27 6.65 20.25
N GLY A 43 -0.67 7.68 19.53
CA GLY A 43 -2.08 7.90 19.21
C GLY A 43 -2.68 6.84 18.27
N TYR A 44 -1.91 6.27 17.34
CA TYR A 44 -2.36 5.12 16.54
C TYR A 44 -2.41 3.83 17.34
N VAL A 45 -1.39 3.58 18.19
CA VAL A 45 -1.33 2.41 19.08
C VAL A 45 -2.55 2.38 20.01
N GLN A 46 -2.84 3.48 20.72
CA GLN A 46 -3.98 3.58 21.64
C GLN A 46 -5.31 3.31 20.92
N LEU A 47 -5.49 3.86 19.73
CA LEU A 47 -6.71 3.68 18.97
C LEU A 47 -6.85 2.23 18.46
N GLY A 48 -5.76 1.63 17.98
CA GLY A 48 -5.75 0.22 17.56
C GLY A 48 -6.05 -0.73 18.72
N GLN A 49 -5.50 -0.47 19.90
CA GLN A 49 -5.80 -1.23 21.13
C GLN A 49 -7.26 -1.05 21.58
N SER A 50 -7.79 0.18 21.53
CA SER A 50 -9.19 0.45 21.86
C SER A 50 -10.13 -0.33 20.95
N ILE A 51 -9.92 -0.29 19.65
CA ILE A 51 -10.71 -1.05 18.67
C ILE A 51 -10.61 -2.56 18.92
N ALA A 52 -9.41 -3.07 19.22
CA ALA A 52 -9.20 -4.50 19.47
C ALA A 52 -9.96 -4.97 20.73
N LYS A 53 -10.06 -4.12 21.76
CA LYS A 53 -10.74 -4.44 23.03
C LYS A 53 -12.24 -4.26 23.01
N THR A 54 -12.71 -3.16 22.42
CA THR A 54 -14.11 -2.71 22.55
C THR A 54 -14.88 -2.75 21.23
N GLY A 55 -14.20 -2.82 20.09
CA GLY A 55 -14.77 -2.61 18.77
C GLY A 55 -15.13 -1.15 18.47
N ASP A 56 -14.86 -0.22 19.41
CA ASP A 56 -15.20 1.19 19.25
C ASP A 56 -14.04 1.97 18.64
N PHE A 57 -14.32 2.62 17.51
CA PHE A 57 -13.35 3.46 16.80
C PHE A 57 -13.31 4.90 17.33
N PHE A 58 -14.39 5.37 17.93
CA PHE A 58 -14.54 6.80 18.22
C PHE A 58 -14.06 7.20 19.62
N GLN A 59 -13.90 6.25 20.54
CA GLN A 59 -13.45 6.53 21.90
C GLN A 59 -12.01 6.09 22.10
N LEU A 60 -11.13 7.08 22.31
CA LEU A 60 -9.86 6.84 22.96
C LEU A 60 -10.12 6.48 24.44
N THR A 61 -9.18 5.78 25.07
CA THR A 61 -9.26 5.39 26.48
C THR A 61 -9.46 6.56 27.45
N ASP A 62 -9.20 7.80 27.01
CA ASP A 62 -9.42 9.05 27.75
C ASP A 62 -10.73 9.77 27.39
N GLY A 63 -11.61 9.15 26.62
CA GLY A 63 -12.90 9.71 26.20
C GLY A 63 -12.84 10.74 25.08
N LYS A 64 -11.65 11.01 24.49
CA LYS A 64 -11.51 11.95 23.39
C LYS A 64 -11.87 11.31 22.05
N HIS A 65 -12.50 12.09 21.19
CA HIS A 65 -12.76 11.69 19.81
C HIS A 65 -11.48 11.80 18.97
N THR A 66 -11.23 10.80 18.12
CA THR A 66 -10.12 10.81 17.19
C THR A 66 -10.49 11.52 15.90
N GLY A 67 -9.60 12.39 15.40
CA GLY A 67 -9.66 12.92 14.02
C GLY A 67 -8.95 12.05 12.98
N ARG A 68 -8.51 10.84 13.34
CA ARG A 68 -7.72 9.95 12.48
C ARG A 68 -8.63 9.09 11.59
N LEU A 69 -8.16 8.75 10.40
CA LEU A 69 -8.87 7.86 9.49
C LEU A 69 -8.84 6.40 10.00
N PRO A 70 -9.91 5.61 9.72
CA PRO A 70 -10.10 4.28 10.30
C PRO A 70 -9.14 3.20 9.78
N GLY A 71 -8.58 3.36 8.58
CA GLY A 71 -7.86 2.28 7.90
C GLY A 71 -6.65 1.75 8.66
N TYR A 72 -5.79 2.64 9.13
CA TYR A 72 -4.58 2.21 9.83
C TYR A 72 -4.87 1.72 11.26
N PRO A 73 -5.69 2.39 12.09
CA PRO A 73 -6.08 1.83 13.39
C PRO A 73 -6.77 0.47 13.30
N THR A 74 -7.61 0.24 12.28
CA THR A 74 -8.21 -1.08 12.06
C THR A 74 -7.16 -2.14 11.71
N PHE A 75 -6.16 -1.80 10.90
CA PHE A 75 -5.03 -2.67 10.63
C PHE A 75 -4.28 -3.05 11.91
N LEU A 76 -4.00 -2.07 12.80
CA LEU A 76 -3.37 -2.33 14.10
C LEU A 76 -4.26 -3.22 14.97
N ALA A 77 -5.57 -2.96 15.03
CA ALA A 77 -6.52 -3.74 15.80
C ALA A 77 -6.54 -5.21 15.39
N ILE A 78 -6.47 -5.51 14.08
CA ILE A 78 -6.38 -6.88 13.58
C ILE A 78 -5.11 -7.55 14.12
N ILE A 79 -3.96 -6.87 14.08
CA ILE A 79 -2.70 -7.43 14.58
C ILE A 79 -2.78 -7.65 16.09
N TYR A 80 -3.30 -6.68 16.85
CA TYR A 80 -3.45 -6.81 18.30
C TYR A 80 -4.44 -7.90 18.71
N THR A 81 -5.47 -8.14 17.93
CA THR A 81 -6.39 -9.26 18.18
C THR A 81 -5.72 -10.61 17.95
N LEU A 82 -4.81 -10.72 16.99
CA LEU A 82 -4.12 -11.98 16.65
C LEU A 82 -2.92 -12.26 17.53
N PHE A 83 -2.15 -11.23 17.92
CA PHE A 83 -0.84 -11.37 18.58
C PHE A 83 -0.78 -10.71 19.96
N GLY A 84 -1.93 -10.24 20.49
CA GLY A 84 -1.97 -9.42 21.70
C GLY A 84 -1.44 -8.00 21.45
N GLU A 85 -1.39 -7.17 22.51
CA GLU A 85 -0.92 -5.78 22.44
C GLU A 85 0.61 -5.68 22.26
N ASN A 86 1.11 -6.31 21.21
CA ASN A 86 2.54 -6.38 20.92
C ASN A 86 2.90 -5.46 19.75
N ASN A 87 3.53 -4.31 20.05
CA ASN A 87 3.98 -3.34 19.05
C ASN A 87 5.05 -3.93 18.12
N MET A 88 5.90 -4.83 18.59
CA MET A 88 6.89 -5.49 17.74
C MET A 88 6.23 -6.43 16.71
N ALA A 89 5.08 -7.03 17.03
CA ALA A 89 4.32 -7.79 16.04
C ALA A 89 3.84 -6.88 14.88
N VAL A 90 3.45 -5.64 15.19
CA VAL A 90 3.11 -4.63 14.16
C VAL A 90 4.32 -4.35 13.28
N VAL A 91 5.49 -4.10 13.86
CA VAL A 91 6.74 -3.84 13.12
C VAL A 91 7.07 -5.02 12.21
N VAL A 92 6.99 -6.26 12.69
CA VAL A 92 7.25 -7.46 11.88
C VAL A 92 6.28 -7.55 10.69
N VAL A 93 4.99 -7.34 10.92
CA VAL A 93 4.00 -7.36 9.82
C VAL A 93 4.29 -6.24 8.81
N GLN A 94 4.63 -5.04 9.28
CA GLN A 94 4.98 -3.91 8.41
C GLN A 94 6.25 -4.16 7.60
N THR A 95 7.28 -4.79 8.18
CA THR A 95 8.50 -5.15 7.42
C THR A 95 8.21 -6.13 6.30
N ILE A 96 7.29 -7.08 6.50
CA ILE A 96 6.84 -8.00 5.46
C ILE A 96 6.07 -7.23 4.37
N ILE A 97 5.12 -6.38 4.74
CA ILE A 97 4.32 -5.58 3.82
C ILE A 97 5.21 -4.67 2.97
N ASP A 98 6.19 -4.00 3.58
CA ASP A 98 7.09 -3.11 2.86
C ASP A 98 8.05 -3.87 1.93
N SER A 99 8.46 -5.08 2.32
CA SER A 99 9.23 -5.97 1.44
C SER A 99 8.41 -6.43 0.22
N LEU A 100 7.12 -6.70 0.39
CA LEU A 100 6.19 -6.94 -0.71
C LEU A 100 5.99 -5.70 -1.58
N THR A 101 6.01 -4.49 -0.99
CA THR A 101 5.94 -3.24 -1.74
C THR A 101 7.09 -3.12 -2.74
N CYS A 102 8.31 -3.51 -2.37
CA CYS A 102 9.46 -3.51 -3.29
C CYS A 102 9.24 -4.43 -4.50
N VAL A 103 8.61 -5.58 -4.27
CA VAL A 103 8.23 -6.50 -5.36
C VAL A 103 7.17 -5.86 -6.25
N VAL A 104 6.13 -5.27 -5.68
CA VAL A 104 5.05 -4.60 -6.43
C VAL A 104 5.61 -3.46 -7.28
N ILE A 105 6.51 -2.62 -6.74
CA ILE A 105 7.18 -1.54 -7.47
C ILE A 105 8.01 -2.12 -8.63
N GLY A 106 8.72 -3.22 -8.41
CA GLY A 106 9.42 -3.95 -9.48
C GLY A 106 8.47 -4.43 -10.58
N LEU A 107 7.29 -4.96 -10.23
CA LEU A 107 6.25 -5.39 -11.18
C LEU A 107 5.67 -4.22 -11.97
N ILE A 108 5.46 -3.06 -11.33
CA ILE A 108 5.05 -1.82 -12.01
C ILE A 108 6.10 -1.44 -13.04
N ALA A 109 7.37 -1.39 -12.65
CA ALA A 109 8.46 -1.05 -13.55
C ALA A 109 8.55 -2.03 -14.74
N LYS A 110 8.46 -3.34 -14.48
CA LYS A 110 8.40 -4.37 -15.54
C LYS A 110 7.22 -4.16 -16.49
N SER A 111 6.11 -3.67 -15.99
CA SER A 111 4.94 -3.38 -16.84
C SER A 111 5.20 -2.23 -17.81
N VAL A 112 6.15 -1.34 -17.54
CA VAL A 112 6.58 -0.24 -18.42
C VAL A 112 7.78 -0.67 -19.28
N ILE A 113 8.83 -1.22 -18.65
CA ILE A 113 10.07 -1.67 -19.30
C ILE A 113 10.32 -3.13 -18.92
N PRO A 114 10.24 -4.09 -19.85
CA PRO A 114 10.24 -5.54 -19.54
C PRO A 114 11.40 -6.06 -18.70
N ARG A 115 12.57 -5.42 -18.75
CA ARG A 115 13.79 -5.86 -18.05
C ARG A 115 14.09 -5.10 -16.75
N SER A 116 13.26 -4.15 -16.35
CA SER A 116 13.53 -3.24 -15.23
C SER A 116 13.18 -3.81 -13.85
N PHE A 117 12.49 -4.95 -13.76
CA PHE A 117 12.01 -5.53 -12.50
C PHE A 117 13.08 -5.59 -11.41
N LEU A 118 14.22 -6.24 -11.72
CA LEU A 118 15.28 -6.45 -10.73
C LEU A 118 15.91 -5.13 -10.29
N VAL A 119 16.22 -4.25 -11.24
CA VAL A 119 16.87 -2.97 -10.94
C VAL A 119 16.01 -2.09 -10.06
N VAL A 120 14.74 -1.90 -10.46
CA VAL A 120 13.83 -1.02 -9.71
C VAL A 120 13.39 -1.64 -8.39
N GLY A 121 13.17 -2.95 -8.35
CA GLY A 121 12.90 -3.67 -7.10
C GLY A 121 14.06 -3.56 -6.12
N MET A 122 15.31 -3.65 -6.56
CA MET A 122 16.49 -3.48 -5.72
C MET A 122 16.70 -2.02 -5.27
N ILE A 123 16.46 -1.04 -6.13
CA ILE A 123 16.47 0.39 -5.73
C ILE A 123 15.44 0.63 -4.62
N SER A 124 14.24 0.06 -4.74
CA SER A 124 13.21 0.15 -3.69
C SER A 124 13.62 -0.60 -2.42
N ALA A 125 14.25 -1.78 -2.53
CA ALA A 125 14.73 -2.55 -1.40
C ALA A 125 15.81 -1.81 -0.59
N LEU A 126 16.68 -1.06 -1.27
CA LEU A 126 17.77 -0.26 -0.68
C LEU A 126 17.33 1.15 -0.25
N ASN A 127 16.09 1.53 -0.48
CA ASN A 127 15.60 2.87 -0.14
C ASN A 127 15.52 3.05 1.38
N LEU A 128 16.35 3.94 1.92
CA LEU A 128 16.46 4.19 3.36
C LEU A 128 15.15 4.67 3.99
N ASN A 129 14.40 5.54 3.30
CA ASN A 129 13.12 6.03 3.81
C ASN A 129 12.13 4.88 3.98
N MET A 130 12.04 3.95 3.02
CA MET A 130 11.18 2.78 3.15
C MET A 130 11.62 1.88 4.32
N ILE A 131 12.94 1.64 4.45
CA ILE A 131 13.49 0.84 5.55
C ILE A 131 13.13 1.46 6.90
N ILE A 132 13.37 2.75 7.09
CA ILE A 132 13.09 3.47 8.34
C ILE A 132 11.59 3.42 8.67
N HIS A 133 10.72 3.77 7.71
CA HIS A 133 9.28 3.82 7.94
C HIS A 133 8.67 2.42 8.18
N SER A 134 9.28 1.35 7.68
CA SER A 134 8.80 -0.02 7.96
C SER A 134 8.92 -0.39 9.45
N GLY A 135 9.84 0.25 10.18
CA GLY A 135 10.02 0.07 11.62
C GLY A 135 9.16 1.00 12.49
N MET A 136 8.50 2.00 11.90
CA MET A 136 7.66 2.96 12.62
C MET A 136 6.18 2.57 12.57
N ILE A 137 5.45 2.73 13.67
CA ILE A 137 3.98 2.50 13.69
C ILE A 137 3.28 3.73 13.12
N LEU A 138 3.40 3.90 11.79
CA LEU A 138 2.83 5.01 11.02
C LEU A 138 2.12 4.50 9.76
N THR A 139 1.28 5.35 9.20
CA THR A 139 0.44 5.02 8.03
C THR A 139 1.22 4.76 6.75
N ASP A 140 2.47 5.19 6.68
CA ASP A 140 3.28 5.28 5.45
C ASP A 140 3.46 3.93 4.76
N THR A 141 3.86 2.92 5.50
CA THR A 141 4.12 1.56 4.98
C THR A 141 2.85 0.93 4.38
N LEU A 142 1.75 0.94 5.14
CA LEU A 142 0.50 0.36 4.69
C LEU A 142 -0.07 1.13 3.49
N PHE A 143 -0.01 2.47 3.56
CA PHE A 143 -0.46 3.33 2.47
C PHE A 143 0.33 3.07 1.17
N LEU A 144 1.66 3.05 1.25
CA LEU A 144 2.51 2.84 0.08
C LEU A 144 2.27 1.47 -0.57
N PHE A 145 2.06 0.43 0.22
CA PHE A 145 1.70 -0.90 -0.27
C PHE A 145 0.39 -0.89 -1.06
N LEU A 146 -0.69 -0.41 -0.44
CA LEU A 146 -2.01 -0.35 -1.06
C LEU A 146 -2.02 0.51 -2.32
N PHE A 147 -1.34 1.66 -2.26
CA PHE A 147 -1.20 2.57 -3.38
C PHE A 147 -0.37 1.97 -4.54
N SER A 148 0.69 1.24 -4.22
CA SER A 148 1.47 0.53 -5.25
C SER A 148 0.65 -0.54 -5.96
N ILE A 149 -0.18 -1.30 -5.23
CA ILE A 149 -1.10 -2.28 -5.83
C ILE A 149 -2.14 -1.59 -6.72
N PHE A 150 -2.71 -0.45 -6.26
CA PHE A 150 -3.60 0.36 -7.10
C PHE A 150 -2.92 0.72 -8.44
N ILE A 151 -1.69 1.26 -8.40
CA ILE A 151 -0.94 1.63 -9.60
C ILE A 151 -0.72 0.41 -10.51
N LEU A 152 -0.34 -0.74 -9.96
CA LEU A 152 -0.11 -1.97 -10.72
C LEU A 152 -1.37 -2.39 -11.48
N PHE A 153 -2.53 -2.45 -10.82
CA PHE A 153 -3.78 -2.82 -11.47
C PHE A 153 -4.29 -1.76 -12.44
N ALA A 154 -4.06 -0.48 -12.16
CA ALA A 154 -4.36 0.61 -13.08
C ALA A 154 -3.54 0.47 -14.39
N PHE A 155 -2.24 0.18 -14.31
CA PHE A 155 -1.42 -0.11 -15.49
C PHE A 155 -1.89 -1.35 -16.25
N TYR A 156 -2.24 -2.43 -15.56
CA TYR A 156 -2.77 -3.64 -16.20
C TYR A 156 -4.13 -3.38 -16.88
N TYR A 157 -4.97 -2.53 -16.29
CA TYR A 157 -6.23 -2.12 -16.91
C TYR A 157 -6.01 -1.26 -18.16
N LEU A 158 -5.08 -0.31 -18.12
CA LEU A 158 -4.78 0.55 -19.26
C LEU A 158 -4.26 -0.24 -20.47
N ARG A 159 -3.50 -1.31 -20.24
CA ARG A 159 -2.97 -2.17 -21.33
C ARG A 159 -3.98 -3.16 -21.87
N HIS A 160 -4.69 -3.83 -20.98
CA HIS A 160 -5.67 -4.86 -21.31
C HIS A 160 -6.93 -4.63 -20.45
N PRO A 161 -7.87 -3.79 -20.92
CA PRO A 161 -9.07 -3.45 -20.17
C PRO A 161 -9.88 -4.69 -19.78
N ALA A 162 -10.07 -4.88 -18.48
CA ALA A 162 -10.92 -5.91 -17.90
C ALA A 162 -11.61 -5.36 -16.65
N ARG A 163 -12.91 -5.67 -16.47
CA ARG A 163 -13.70 -5.15 -15.35
C ARG A 163 -13.08 -5.49 -13.99
N LEU A 164 -12.55 -6.70 -13.83
CA LEU A 164 -11.89 -7.13 -12.61
C LEU A 164 -10.66 -6.28 -12.27
N LYS A 165 -9.83 -5.93 -13.26
CA LYS A 165 -8.64 -5.10 -13.02
C LYS A 165 -9.01 -3.69 -12.56
N LEU A 166 -10.05 -3.11 -13.18
CA LEU A 166 -10.57 -1.81 -12.77
C LEU A 166 -11.15 -1.87 -11.36
N PHE A 167 -11.96 -2.90 -11.06
CA PHE A 167 -12.51 -3.11 -9.72
C PHE A 167 -11.41 -3.22 -8.66
N LEU A 168 -10.39 -4.04 -8.89
CA LEU A 168 -9.26 -4.18 -7.97
C LEU A 168 -8.51 -2.85 -7.80
N ALA A 169 -8.22 -2.12 -8.88
CA ALA A 169 -7.57 -0.81 -8.79
C ALA A 169 -8.37 0.15 -7.90
N ILE A 170 -9.67 0.29 -8.15
CA ILE A 170 -10.53 1.21 -7.39
C ILE A 170 -10.62 0.75 -5.92
N SER A 171 -10.75 -0.55 -5.66
CA SER A 171 -10.82 -1.09 -4.30
C SER A 171 -9.57 -0.79 -3.49
N PHE A 172 -8.38 -1.01 -4.06
CA PHE A 172 -7.12 -0.70 -3.37
C PHE A 172 -6.92 0.80 -3.16
N LEU A 173 -7.34 1.65 -4.11
CA LEU A 173 -7.33 3.10 -3.93
C LEU A 173 -8.29 3.53 -2.80
N ALA A 174 -9.49 2.97 -2.76
CA ALA A 174 -10.47 3.26 -1.70
C ALA A 174 -9.94 2.88 -0.32
N ILE A 175 -9.34 1.67 -0.17
CA ILE A 175 -8.73 1.24 1.08
C ILE A 175 -7.54 2.15 1.45
N ALA A 176 -6.68 2.50 0.49
CA ALA A 176 -5.57 3.44 0.72
C ALA A 176 -6.07 4.81 1.23
N THR A 177 -7.22 5.26 0.76
CA THR A 177 -7.85 6.52 1.18
C THR A 177 -8.31 6.48 2.65
N LEU A 178 -8.75 5.32 3.13
CA LEU A 178 -9.08 5.13 4.55
C LEU A 178 -7.83 5.12 5.44
N VAL A 179 -6.65 4.89 4.87
CA VAL A 179 -5.37 4.92 5.60
C VAL A 179 -4.80 6.34 5.63
N ARG A 180 -4.88 7.09 4.50
CA ARG A 180 -4.26 8.42 4.39
C ARG A 180 -5.09 9.39 3.53
N PRO A 181 -5.41 10.60 4.05
CA PRO A 181 -6.31 11.56 3.36
C PRO A 181 -5.80 12.06 2.01
N VAL A 182 -4.49 12.05 1.79
CA VAL A 182 -3.87 12.51 0.54
C VAL A 182 -4.46 11.84 -0.71
N SER A 183 -4.99 10.63 -0.56
CA SER A 183 -5.61 9.87 -1.65
C SER A 183 -6.95 10.44 -2.13
N TYR A 184 -7.61 11.33 -1.40
CA TYR A 184 -8.84 12.00 -1.87
C TYR A 184 -8.60 12.76 -3.17
N PHE A 185 -7.48 13.47 -3.26
CA PHE A 185 -7.11 14.19 -4.49
C PHE A 185 -6.83 13.23 -5.66
N LEU A 186 -6.29 12.04 -5.38
CA LEU A 186 -6.05 11.02 -6.39
C LEU A 186 -7.34 10.40 -6.91
N ILE A 187 -8.35 10.19 -6.06
CA ILE A 187 -9.68 9.75 -6.49
C ILE A 187 -10.29 10.77 -7.44
N MET A 188 -10.23 12.06 -7.09
CA MET A 188 -10.72 13.13 -7.97
C MET A 188 -9.98 13.13 -9.31
N LEU A 189 -8.67 12.96 -9.33
CA LEU A 189 -7.87 12.86 -10.56
C LEU A 189 -8.26 11.65 -11.40
N VAL A 190 -8.43 10.47 -10.79
CA VAL A 190 -8.85 9.25 -11.50
C VAL A 190 -10.25 9.43 -12.11
N LEU A 191 -11.19 10.00 -11.36
CA LEU A 191 -12.53 10.30 -11.88
C LEU A 191 -12.48 11.28 -13.05
N LEU A 192 -11.69 12.35 -12.93
CA LEU A 192 -11.48 13.31 -14.01
C LEU A 192 -10.94 12.62 -15.28
N LEU A 193 -9.91 11.79 -15.14
CA LEU A 193 -9.32 11.04 -16.26
C LEU A 193 -10.33 10.09 -16.91
N LEU A 194 -11.16 9.42 -16.13
CA LEU A 194 -12.22 8.55 -16.66
C LEU A 194 -13.30 9.36 -17.42
N ILE A 195 -13.70 10.51 -16.90
CA ILE A 195 -14.64 11.43 -17.55
C ILE A 195 -14.07 11.94 -18.87
N VAL A 196 -12.83 12.44 -18.86
CA VAL A 196 -12.15 12.92 -20.08
C VAL A 196 -12.07 11.81 -21.13
N ARG A 197 -11.67 10.59 -20.74
CA ARG A 197 -11.63 9.44 -21.67
C ARG A 197 -13.00 9.11 -22.24
N PHE A 198 -14.05 9.17 -21.44
CA PHE A 198 -15.41 8.92 -21.89
C PHE A 198 -15.88 9.98 -22.91
N ILE A 199 -15.59 11.26 -22.65
CA ILE A 199 -15.92 12.39 -23.55
C ILE A 199 -15.17 12.23 -24.87
N LEU A 200 -13.85 11.99 -24.82
CA LEU A 200 -13.03 11.82 -26.03
C LEU A 200 -13.51 10.64 -26.89
N LYS A 201 -13.88 9.53 -26.28
CA LYS A 201 -14.44 8.39 -26.99
C LYS A 201 -15.79 8.74 -27.67
N ARG A 202 -16.64 9.54 -27.04
CA ARG A 202 -17.90 10.02 -27.64
C ARG A 202 -17.66 10.95 -28.81
N ILE A 203 -16.64 11.81 -28.74
CA ILE A 203 -16.30 12.74 -29.83
C ILE A 203 -15.83 11.93 -31.05
N GLN A 204 -14.92 10.97 -30.86
CA GLN A 204 -14.47 10.10 -31.97
C GLN A 204 -15.60 9.31 -32.63
N LEU A 205 -16.54 8.79 -31.86
CA LEU A 205 -17.72 8.08 -32.42
C LEU A 205 -18.63 9.01 -33.20
N LYS A 206 -18.81 10.28 -32.80
CA LYS A 206 -19.58 11.25 -33.53
C LYS A 206 -18.90 11.63 -34.85
N GLU A 207 -17.58 11.85 -34.85
CA GLU A 207 -16.84 12.17 -36.09
C GLU A 207 -16.91 11.04 -37.12
N ILE A 208 -16.85 9.77 -36.67
CA ILE A 208 -17.02 8.61 -37.55
C ILE A 208 -18.43 8.56 -38.12
N MET A 209 -19.48 8.89 -37.35
CA MET A 209 -20.87 8.88 -37.81
C MET A 209 -21.21 10.06 -38.75
N TYR A 210 -20.48 11.16 -38.70
CA TYR A 210 -20.67 12.30 -39.59
C TYR A 210 -19.94 12.16 -40.94
N ASN A 211 -18.95 11.25 -41.01
CA ASN A 211 -18.15 11.00 -42.22
C ASN A 211 -18.60 9.74 -43.00
N ILE A 212 -19.73 9.13 -42.63
CA ILE A 212 -20.46 8.09 -43.36
C ILE A 212 -21.77 8.70 -43.90
#